data_efaaba7486fd1c29ff9e2e876bd53f96
#
_entry.id   efaaba7486fd1c29ff9e2e876bd53f96
#
_cell.length_a   1.000
_cell.length_b   1.000
_cell.length_c   1.000
_cell.angle_alpha   90.00
_cell.angle_beta   90.00
_cell.angle_gamma   90.00
#
_symmetry.space_group_name_H-M   'P 1'
#
loop_
_entity.id
_entity.type
_entity.pdbx_description
1 polymer ?
#
loop_
_entity_poly.entity_id
_entity_poly.type
_entity_poly.pdbx_seq_one_letter_code
_entity_poly.pdbx_strand_id
1 'polypeptide(L)'
;MSPLRLPVRTIAAFVLLAASTAALAAGPATRDVAAEEANRQLVLTFYDRFFNKHEAVEAAAVVADDYKQHNPHVPDGKKPFVSYFVGAFQKNPESCARIVRSAADGDLVYLHVHATEHPGDRGEAVVDIFRVQDGRIVEHWDVIQPVPEKSANANTMF
;
A
#
# COMPACT_ATOMS: atom_id res chain seq x y z
N MET A 1 44.45 -80.41 -23.88
CA MET A 1 44.63 -79.27 -22.90
C MET A 1 44.41 -77.96 -23.65
N SER A 2 43.19 -77.44 -23.58
CA SER A 2 42.84 -76.15 -24.25
C SER A 2 42.91 -74.99 -23.23
N PRO A 3 43.48 -73.84 -23.56
CA PRO A 3 43.55 -72.74 -22.67
C PRO A 3 42.21 -71.93 -22.64
N LEU A 4 41.79 -71.67 -21.42
CA LEU A 4 40.59 -70.92 -21.09
C LEU A 4 40.81 -69.42 -21.42
N ARG A 5 40.00 -68.85 -22.30
CA ARG A 5 40.01 -67.43 -22.62
C ARG A 5 39.03 -66.72 -21.72
N LEU A 6 39.51 -65.79 -20.84
CA LEU A 6 38.71 -64.86 -20.06
C LEU A 6 38.21 -63.66 -20.92
N PRO A 7 36.98 -63.24 -20.80
CA PRO A 7 36.48 -62.06 -21.51
C PRO A 7 36.96 -60.76 -20.86
N VAL A 8 37.50 -59.90 -21.72
CA VAL A 8 37.84 -58.49 -21.33
C VAL A 8 36.54 -57.72 -21.20
N ARG A 9 36.24 -57.27 -19.98
CA ARG A 9 35.14 -56.36 -19.74
C ARG A 9 35.62 -54.94 -20.02
N THR A 10 35.09 -54.33 -21.08
CA THR A 10 35.25 -52.87 -21.37
C THR A 10 34.39 -52.05 -20.43
N ILE A 11 35.02 -51.31 -19.54
CA ILE A 11 34.33 -50.34 -18.65
C ILE A 11 34.17 -49.06 -19.45
N ALA A 12 32.96 -48.76 -19.87
CA ALA A 12 32.63 -47.46 -20.44
C ALA A 12 32.48 -46.42 -19.29
N ALA A 13 33.45 -45.52 -19.22
CA ALA A 13 33.34 -44.38 -18.25
C ALA A 13 32.38 -43.34 -18.81
N PHE A 14 31.21 -43.21 -18.20
CA PHE A 14 30.29 -42.09 -18.43
C PHE A 14 30.82 -40.86 -17.70
N VAL A 15 31.35 -39.91 -18.45
CA VAL A 15 31.65 -38.57 -17.91
C VAL A 15 30.35 -37.79 -17.86
N LEU A 16 29.76 -37.62 -16.66
CA LEU A 16 28.64 -36.71 -16.41
C LEU A 16 29.19 -35.29 -16.42
N LEU A 17 28.92 -34.55 -17.48
CA LEU A 17 29.18 -33.10 -17.54
C LEU A 17 28.06 -32.39 -16.78
N ALA A 18 28.31 -32.06 -15.51
CA ALA A 18 27.41 -31.25 -14.72
C ALA A 18 27.49 -29.78 -15.20
N ALA A 19 26.51 -29.36 -16.00
CA ALA A 19 26.33 -27.96 -16.33
C ALA A 19 25.80 -27.21 -15.10
N SER A 20 26.70 -26.54 -14.39
CA SER A 20 26.32 -25.61 -13.31
C SER A 20 25.70 -24.37 -13.94
N THR A 21 24.36 -24.29 -13.95
CA THR A 21 23.65 -23.03 -14.22
C THR A 21 23.85 -22.12 -13.02
N ALA A 22 24.78 -21.18 -13.13
CA ALA A 22 24.87 -20.07 -12.19
C ALA A 22 23.56 -19.26 -12.31
N ALA A 23 22.66 -19.43 -11.33
CA ALA A 23 21.56 -18.50 -11.16
C ALA A 23 22.17 -17.14 -10.85
N LEU A 24 22.11 -16.20 -11.80
CA LEU A 24 22.38 -14.80 -11.49
C LEU A 24 21.37 -14.40 -10.42
N ALA A 25 21.86 -14.22 -9.18
CA ALA A 25 21.08 -13.57 -8.15
C ALA A 25 20.70 -12.18 -8.67
N ALA A 26 19.40 -11.94 -8.90
CA ALA A 26 18.93 -10.60 -9.19
C ALA A 26 19.43 -9.71 -8.06
N GLY A 27 20.21 -8.68 -8.39
CA GLY A 27 20.62 -7.67 -7.43
C GLY A 27 19.37 -7.06 -6.76
N PRO A 28 19.51 -6.42 -5.59
CA PRO A 28 18.39 -5.75 -4.96
C PRO A 28 17.73 -4.83 -5.99
N ALA A 29 16.39 -4.98 -6.13
CA ALA A 29 15.64 -4.14 -7.06
C ALA A 29 15.95 -2.66 -6.74
N THR A 30 16.40 -1.93 -7.74
CA THR A 30 16.66 -0.50 -7.57
C THR A 30 15.35 0.19 -7.33
N ARG A 31 15.29 0.98 -6.23
CA ARG A 31 14.12 1.76 -5.85
C ARG A 31 13.82 2.82 -6.91
N ASP A 32 12.60 2.85 -7.42
CA ASP A 32 12.14 3.88 -8.37
C ASP A 32 11.55 5.07 -7.59
N VAL A 33 12.43 5.98 -7.19
CA VAL A 33 12.07 7.16 -6.40
C VAL A 33 11.13 8.09 -7.17
N ALA A 34 11.21 8.13 -8.51
CA ALA A 34 10.33 8.97 -9.32
C ALA A 34 8.89 8.42 -9.34
N ALA A 35 8.74 7.11 -9.49
CA ALA A 35 7.43 6.45 -9.41
C ALA A 35 6.82 6.58 -8.00
N GLU A 36 7.61 6.40 -6.95
CA GLU A 36 7.17 6.59 -5.57
C GLU A 36 6.67 8.00 -5.31
N GLU A 37 7.39 9.01 -5.77
CA GLU A 37 6.97 10.42 -5.62
C GLU A 37 5.70 10.70 -6.43
N ALA A 38 5.56 10.17 -7.64
CA ALA A 38 4.33 10.29 -8.43
C ALA A 38 3.13 9.65 -7.70
N ASN A 39 3.29 8.46 -7.14
CA ASN A 39 2.28 7.79 -6.34
C ASN A 39 1.91 8.61 -5.09
N ARG A 40 2.92 9.14 -4.40
CA ARG A 40 2.71 10.00 -3.23
C ARG A 40 1.90 11.26 -3.59
N GLN A 41 2.23 11.95 -4.66
CA GLN A 41 1.52 13.16 -5.11
C GLN A 41 0.08 12.85 -5.54
N LEU A 42 -0.15 11.72 -6.21
CA LEU A 42 -1.49 11.26 -6.56
C LEU A 42 -2.36 11.10 -5.32
N VAL A 43 -1.84 10.41 -4.30
CA VAL A 43 -2.57 10.17 -3.04
C VAL A 43 -2.79 11.46 -2.26
N LEU A 44 -1.79 12.35 -2.16
CA LEU A 44 -1.94 13.65 -1.49
C LEU A 44 -3.03 14.51 -2.15
N THR A 45 -3.06 14.55 -3.48
CA THR A 45 -4.07 15.30 -4.24
C THR A 45 -5.45 14.68 -4.07
N PHE A 46 -5.56 13.36 -4.17
CA PHE A 46 -6.81 12.63 -3.90
C PHE A 46 -7.33 12.94 -2.49
N TYR A 47 -6.46 12.82 -1.49
CA TYR A 47 -6.82 12.98 -0.08
C TYR A 47 -7.34 14.38 0.24
N ASP A 48 -6.65 15.44 -0.22
CA ASP A 48 -7.08 16.82 -0.04
C ASP A 48 -8.44 17.09 -0.69
N ARG A 49 -8.62 16.66 -1.94
CA ARG A 49 -9.89 16.86 -2.65
C ARG A 49 -11.04 16.08 -2.02
N PHE A 50 -10.77 14.83 -1.62
CA PHE A 50 -11.78 13.93 -1.08
C PHE A 50 -12.21 14.33 0.32
N PHE A 51 -11.25 14.46 1.26
CA PHE A 51 -11.53 14.63 2.68
C PHE A 51 -11.57 16.09 3.16
N ASN A 52 -10.96 17.05 2.44
CA ASN A 52 -10.96 18.44 2.84
C ASN A 52 -11.87 19.32 1.97
N LYS A 53 -11.94 19.05 0.66
CA LYS A 53 -12.85 19.78 -0.24
C LYS A 53 -14.20 19.08 -0.42
N HIS A 54 -14.35 17.86 0.10
CA HIS A 54 -15.53 17.01 -0.01
C HIS A 54 -15.99 16.77 -1.46
N GLU A 55 -15.04 16.81 -2.42
CA GLU A 55 -15.25 16.52 -3.83
C GLU A 55 -15.22 14.98 -4.06
N ALA A 56 -16.00 14.24 -3.26
CA ALA A 56 -15.85 12.78 -3.15
C ALA A 56 -16.01 12.06 -4.50
N VAL A 57 -16.96 12.48 -5.33
CA VAL A 57 -17.26 11.84 -6.61
C VAL A 57 -16.13 12.11 -7.61
N GLU A 58 -15.71 13.36 -7.75
CA GLU A 58 -14.69 13.80 -8.69
C GLU A 58 -13.30 13.31 -8.27
N ALA A 59 -12.99 13.40 -6.98
CA ALA A 59 -11.72 12.92 -6.44
C ALA A 59 -11.56 11.41 -6.62
N ALA A 60 -12.64 10.63 -6.50
CA ALA A 60 -12.63 9.18 -6.69
C ALA A 60 -12.39 8.73 -8.14
N ALA A 61 -12.19 9.64 -9.10
CA ALA A 61 -11.82 9.27 -10.48
C ALA A 61 -10.53 8.45 -10.54
N VAL A 62 -9.60 8.67 -9.59
CA VAL A 62 -8.33 7.92 -9.48
C VAL A 62 -8.46 6.62 -8.67
N VAL A 63 -9.61 6.32 -8.10
CA VAL A 63 -9.87 5.07 -7.36
C VAL A 63 -10.34 4.00 -8.35
N ALA A 64 -9.84 2.78 -8.23
CA ALA A 64 -10.25 1.64 -9.04
C ALA A 64 -11.69 1.22 -8.71
N ASP A 65 -12.42 0.67 -9.68
CA ASP A 65 -13.82 0.26 -9.49
C ASP A 65 -13.95 -0.89 -8.50
N ASP A 66 -12.94 -1.79 -8.49
CA ASP A 66 -12.80 -2.95 -7.61
C ASP A 66 -11.92 -2.65 -6.37
N TYR A 67 -11.85 -1.38 -5.99
CA TYR A 67 -11.10 -0.90 -4.82
C TYR A 67 -11.32 -1.77 -3.58
N LYS A 68 -10.23 -2.27 -3.02
CA LYS A 68 -10.25 -3.11 -1.84
C LYS A 68 -10.06 -2.29 -0.57
N GLN A 69 -10.96 -2.49 0.38
CA GLN A 69 -10.99 -1.76 1.64
C GLN A 69 -10.73 -2.68 2.82
N HIS A 70 -9.79 -2.29 3.71
CA HIS A 70 -9.48 -3.04 4.92
C HIS A 70 -9.99 -2.37 6.20
N ASN A 71 -10.58 -1.17 6.11
CA ASN A 71 -11.31 -0.61 7.23
C ASN A 71 -12.60 -1.41 7.46
N PRO A 72 -12.83 -1.99 8.67
CA PRO A 72 -13.97 -2.87 8.92
C PRO A 72 -15.34 -2.17 8.84
N HIS A 73 -15.37 -0.84 8.78
CA HIS A 73 -16.61 -0.05 8.73
C HIS A 73 -16.93 0.46 7.32
N VAL A 74 -16.03 0.25 6.34
CA VAL A 74 -16.21 0.75 4.96
C VAL A 74 -16.24 -0.44 3.99
N PRO A 75 -17.30 -0.59 3.18
CA PRO A 75 -17.40 -1.69 2.23
C PRO A 75 -16.38 -1.61 1.08
N ASP A 76 -16.08 -2.76 0.47
CA ASP A 76 -15.31 -2.86 -0.77
C ASP A 76 -15.98 -2.16 -1.95
N GLY A 77 -15.15 -1.69 -2.88
CA GLY A 77 -15.54 -1.08 -4.14
C GLY A 77 -15.69 0.44 -4.08
N LYS A 78 -15.36 1.10 -5.19
CA LYS A 78 -15.41 2.56 -5.30
C LYS A 78 -16.79 3.14 -4.98
N LYS A 79 -17.87 2.58 -5.54
CA LYS A 79 -19.23 3.13 -5.35
C LYS A 79 -19.67 3.12 -3.90
N PRO A 80 -19.58 1.99 -3.14
CA PRO A 80 -19.91 1.98 -1.72
C PRO A 80 -19.03 2.93 -0.90
N PHE A 81 -17.73 2.97 -1.17
CA PHE A 81 -16.78 3.89 -0.53
C PHE A 81 -17.22 5.35 -0.71
N VAL A 82 -17.45 5.81 -1.94
CA VAL A 82 -17.89 7.18 -2.22
C VAL A 82 -19.24 7.49 -1.56
N SER A 83 -20.20 6.56 -1.65
CA SER A 83 -21.53 6.77 -1.04
C SER A 83 -21.46 6.91 0.48
N TYR A 84 -20.61 6.13 1.15
CA TYR A 84 -20.37 6.23 2.59
C TYR A 84 -19.88 7.63 2.98
N PHE A 85 -18.86 8.13 2.30
CA PHE A 85 -18.26 9.44 2.65
C PHE A 85 -19.14 10.62 2.22
N VAL A 86 -19.86 10.56 1.11
CA VAL A 86 -20.85 11.59 0.76
C VAL A 86 -21.87 11.76 1.90
N GLY A 87 -22.35 10.65 2.47
CA GLY A 87 -23.25 10.71 3.63
C GLY A 87 -22.59 11.23 4.91
N ALA A 88 -21.32 10.92 5.13
CA ALA A 88 -20.55 11.41 6.27
C ALA A 88 -20.29 12.92 6.17
N PHE A 89 -19.89 13.43 5.00
CA PHE A 89 -19.65 14.87 4.79
C PHE A 89 -20.92 15.71 4.88
N GLN A 90 -22.08 15.17 4.49
CA GLN A 90 -23.36 15.85 4.71
C GLN A 90 -23.70 16.02 6.18
N LYS A 91 -23.31 15.06 7.03
CA LYS A 91 -23.50 15.11 8.48
C LYS A 91 -22.49 16.02 9.17
N ASN A 92 -21.25 15.99 8.71
CA ASN A 92 -20.10 16.72 9.26
C ASN A 92 -19.46 17.61 8.17
N PRO A 93 -20.13 18.71 7.77
CA PRO A 93 -19.66 19.54 6.65
C PRO A 93 -18.38 20.34 6.96
N GLU A 94 -17.99 20.43 8.23
CA GLU A 94 -16.76 21.07 8.68
C GLU A 94 -15.64 20.07 8.99
N SER A 95 -15.84 18.78 8.64
CA SER A 95 -14.82 17.76 8.83
C SER A 95 -13.57 18.05 7.99
N CYS A 96 -12.41 17.71 8.56
CA CYS A 96 -11.11 17.99 7.96
C CYS A 96 -10.14 16.86 8.28
N ALA A 97 -9.28 16.53 7.34
CA ALA A 97 -8.25 15.50 7.47
C ALA A 97 -6.87 16.08 7.10
N ARG A 98 -6.22 16.72 8.07
CA ARG A 98 -4.92 17.37 7.87
C ARG A 98 -3.79 16.35 7.83
N ILE A 99 -3.15 16.21 6.69
CA ILE A 99 -1.94 15.37 6.55
C ILE A 99 -0.79 16.03 7.32
N VAL A 100 -0.22 15.31 8.27
CA VAL A 100 0.92 15.74 9.10
C VAL A 100 2.23 15.38 8.44
N ARG A 101 2.32 14.16 7.91
CA ARG A 101 3.48 13.64 7.17
C ARG A 101 3.07 12.53 6.23
N SER A 102 3.89 12.30 5.21
CA SER A 102 3.67 11.23 4.23
C SER A 102 4.99 10.60 3.79
N ALA A 103 4.94 9.36 3.36
CA ALA A 103 6.05 8.63 2.76
C ALA A 103 5.52 7.73 1.64
N ALA A 104 6.42 7.26 0.77
CA ALA A 104 6.13 6.22 -0.19
C ALA A 104 7.20 5.14 -0.13
N ASP A 105 6.82 3.89 -0.42
CA ASP A 105 7.70 2.74 -0.54
C ASP A 105 7.14 1.80 -1.62
N GLY A 106 7.76 1.82 -2.80
CA GLY A 106 7.26 1.12 -3.97
C GLY A 106 5.88 1.61 -4.39
N ASP A 107 4.90 0.72 -4.36
CA ASP A 107 3.50 1.00 -4.71
C ASP A 107 2.65 1.46 -3.51
N LEU A 108 3.23 1.54 -2.32
CA LEU A 108 2.53 1.95 -1.09
C LEU A 108 2.82 3.41 -0.72
N VAL A 109 1.76 4.12 -0.35
CA VAL A 109 1.82 5.49 0.18
C VAL A 109 1.24 5.51 1.58
N TYR A 110 1.99 6.07 2.52
CA TYR A 110 1.65 6.18 3.93
C TYR A 110 1.36 7.63 4.29
N LEU A 111 0.24 7.86 4.96
CA LEU A 111 -0.12 9.16 5.51
C LEU A 111 -0.26 9.06 7.02
N HIS A 112 0.26 10.05 7.74
CA HIS A 112 -0.10 10.29 9.14
C HIS A 112 -0.97 11.54 9.19
N VAL A 113 -2.18 11.41 9.70
CA VAL A 113 -3.25 12.38 9.56
C VAL A 113 -3.83 12.74 10.91
N HIS A 114 -4.23 14.01 11.05
CA HIS A 114 -5.13 14.48 12.09
C HIS A 114 -6.50 14.68 11.46
N ALA A 115 -7.44 13.80 11.75
CA ALA A 115 -8.83 13.90 11.31
C ALA A 115 -9.69 14.54 12.41
N THR A 116 -10.59 15.45 12.03
CA THR A 116 -11.52 16.15 12.93
C THR A 116 -12.91 16.21 12.28
N GLU A 117 -13.98 16.13 13.07
CA GLU A 117 -15.34 16.27 12.57
C GLU A 117 -15.80 17.73 12.49
N HIS A 118 -15.23 18.61 13.33
CA HIS A 118 -15.54 20.04 13.35
C HIS A 118 -14.40 20.85 13.99
N PRO A 119 -14.36 22.18 13.83
CA PRO A 119 -13.40 23.05 14.52
C PRO A 119 -13.46 22.89 16.04
N GLY A 120 -12.29 22.69 16.67
CA GLY A 120 -12.17 22.49 18.11
C GLY A 120 -12.34 21.05 18.59
N ASP A 121 -12.67 20.12 17.70
CA ASP A 121 -12.61 18.69 17.97
C ASP A 121 -11.16 18.25 18.23
N ARG A 122 -10.95 17.36 19.19
CA ARG A 122 -9.63 16.76 19.41
C ARG A 122 -9.27 15.81 18.25
N GLY A 123 -10.27 15.19 17.68
CA GLY A 123 -10.16 14.33 16.53
C GLY A 123 -9.46 13.00 16.78
N GLU A 124 -8.92 12.47 15.70
CA GLU A 124 -8.29 11.17 15.66
C GLU A 124 -6.93 11.25 14.96
N ALA A 125 -5.97 10.50 15.48
CA ALA A 125 -4.73 10.19 14.76
C ALA A 125 -4.99 8.98 13.86
N VAL A 126 -4.77 9.17 12.57
CA VAL A 126 -4.98 8.14 11.56
C VAL A 126 -3.67 7.83 10.85
N VAL A 127 -3.39 6.56 10.65
CA VAL A 127 -2.37 6.10 9.69
C VAL A 127 -3.09 5.42 8.55
N ASP A 128 -3.12 6.10 7.41
CA ASP A 128 -3.65 5.55 6.15
C ASP A 128 -2.52 4.96 5.32
N ILE A 129 -2.79 3.83 4.69
CA ILE A 129 -1.90 3.18 3.72
C ILE A 129 -2.69 2.95 2.44
N PHE A 130 -2.21 3.49 1.33
CA PHE A 130 -2.80 3.31 0.01
C PHE A 130 -1.86 2.52 -0.89
N ARG A 131 -2.41 1.57 -1.65
CA ARG A 131 -1.70 0.95 -2.77
C ARG A 131 -2.07 1.65 -4.05
N VAL A 132 -1.05 2.04 -4.83
CA VAL A 132 -1.22 2.67 -6.15
C VAL A 132 -0.66 1.75 -7.22
N GLN A 133 -1.49 1.37 -8.19
CA GLN A 133 -1.08 0.59 -9.36
C GLN A 133 -1.60 1.26 -10.63
N ASP A 134 -0.75 1.40 -11.63
CA ASP A 134 -1.09 2.01 -12.92
C ASP A 134 -1.78 3.39 -12.80
N GLY A 135 -1.31 4.22 -11.85
CA GLY A 135 -1.86 5.55 -11.58
C GLY A 135 -3.26 5.53 -10.95
N ARG A 136 -3.66 4.43 -10.30
CA ARG A 136 -4.94 4.29 -9.60
C ARG A 136 -4.74 3.78 -8.19
N ILE A 137 -5.57 4.26 -7.27
CA ILE A 137 -5.66 3.75 -5.90
C ILE A 137 -6.51 2.47 -5.95
N VAL A 138 -5.88 1.32 -5.62
CA VAL A 138 -6.51 0.00 -5.74
C VAL A 138 -6.85 -0.64 -4.40
N GLU A 139 -6.18 -0.20 -3.30
CA GLU A 139 -6.33 -0.85 -1.99
C GLU A 139 -5.99 0.15 -0.87
N HIS A 140 -6.63 -0.04 0.30
CA HIS A 140 -6.46 0.86 1.45
C HIS A 140 -6.55 0.11 2.77
N TRP A 141 -5.69 0.48 3.71
CA TRP A 141 -5.73 0.12 5.13
C TRP A 141 -5.66 1.39 5.98
N ASP A 142 -6.22 1.33 7.15
CA ASP A 142 -6.05 2.37 8.16
C ASP A 142 -5.91 1.83 9.58
N VAL A 143 -5.34 2.64 10.44
CA VAL A 143 -5.37 2.49 11.89
C VAL A 143 -5.77 3.82 12.49
N ILE A 144 -6.85 3.81 13.26
CA ILE A 144 -7.46 5.01 13.82
C ILE A 144 -7.37 4.97 15.34
N GLN A 145 -6.89 6.05 15.93
CA GLN A 145 -6.85 6.21 17.39
C GLN A 145 -7.40 7.56 17.79
N PRO A 146 -8.46 7.62 18.62
CA PRO A 146 -8.95 8.88 19.17
C PRO A 146 -7.90 9.63 19.98
N VAL A 147 -7.82 10.95 19.82
CA VAL A 147 -6.94 11.80 20.62
C VAL A 147 -7.50 11.90 22.03
N PRO A 148 -6.79 11.42 23.06
CA PRO A 148 -7.33 11.34 24.41
C PRO A 148 -7.44 12.73 25.05
N GLU A 149 -8.36 12.88 26.00
CA GLU A 149 -8.47 14.10 26.82
C GLU A 149 -7.24 14.27 27.74
N LYS A 150 -6.72 13.17 28.26
CA LYS A 150 -5.54 13.15 29.13
C LYS A 150 -4.50 12.21 28.56
N SER A 151 -3.27 12.70 28.49
CA SER A 151 -2.12 11.94 28.05
C SER A 151 -1.14 11.70 29.22
N ALA A 152 -0.39 10.60 29.16
CA ALA A 152 0.68 10.29 30.10
C ALA A 152 1.94 11.19 29.91
N ASN A 153 2.02 11.91 28.81
CA ASN A 153 3.12 12.82 28.47
C ASN A 153 2.58 14.11 27.83
N ALA A 154 3.43 15.10 27.65
CA ALA A 154 3.07 16.39 27.06
C ALA A 154 3.25 16.45 25.51
N ASN A 155 3.62 15.34 24.88
CA ASN A 155 3.81 15.31 23.42
C ASN A 155 2.46 15.22 22.71
N THR A 156 2.38 15.79 21.52
CA THR A 156 1.22 15.58 20.65
C THR A 156 1.29 14.19 20.00
N MET A 157 0.16 13.70 19.45
CA MET A 157 0.15 12.51 18.61
C MET A 157 0.59 12.80 17.17
N PHE A 158 0.99 14.04 16.86
CA PHE A 158 1.24 14.56 15.51
C PHE A 158 2.61 15.22 15.38
#